data_b53195086f6a0e0b4425ac64299cc16b
#
_entry.id   b53195086f6a0e0b4425ac64299cc16b
#
_cell.length_a   1.000
_cell.length_b   1.000
_cell.length_c   1.000
_cell.angle_alpha   90.00
_cell.angle_beta   90.00
_cell.angle_gamma   90.00
#
_symmetry.space_group_name_H-M   'P 1'
#
loop_
_entity.id
_entity.type
_entity.pdbx_description
1 polymer ?
#
loop_
_entity_poly.entity_id
_entity_poly.type
_entity_poly.pdbx_seq_one_letter_code
_entity_poly.pdbx_strand_id
1 'polypeptide(L)'
;MKTKQSEFDIVIVGAGLSGIGAAYRLQNNCPTLNYTILEGRSAIGGTWNLFTYPGVRSDSDMYTFGFPFSPWKNPKVIADGPDILNYIKDTADKFDITKKIQFDRRVISSSWSSKNKKWTLKIGNNITKSVEHIKCRFLYMCSGYYNYKEGYTPDFPNIDSFSGKIIHPQHWDHKLDYTNKKIVIIGSGATAVTLLPILAEKAKLVTMLQRSPTYILNLPSEDVVANFLKRILPAIIAHRISRWKNILFNLAFYNACQKWPKTLKKFLKNRIKKSLGNKYVDKHFDPKYGPWDQRLCAVPDNDLFETIKNGKAEIVTETIKTFNKKGILLDSEKQLEADIIITATGLKVQMFGGMELLKDDKKIDVSNQHAFKGVMLSDVPNFFVAIGYTNASWTLKCDLNAQYVTKILNYLKINNFTVCVPEFDHENIKTERLLNFDAGYILRANKFLPKQGDKSPWKVYQNYIRDLFSLKYGKASNEYLKYK
;
A
#
# COMPACT_ATOMS: atom_id res chain seq x y z
N MET A 1 -37.52 -10.73 -16.04
CA MET A 1 -37.18 -10.96 -14.64
C MET A 1 -36.71 -9.63 -14.03
N LYS A 2 -37.49 -9.05 -13.08
CA LYS A 2 -37.00 -7.88 -12.32
C LYS A 2 -35.85 -8.34 -11.47
N THR A 3 -34.63 -7.91 -11.79
CA THR A 3 -33.45 -8.12 -10.96
C THR A 3 -33.75 -7.53 -9.58
N LYS A 4 -33.75 -8.40 -8.55
CA LYS A 4 -33.96 -8.00 -7.16
C LYS A 4 -32.81 -7.05 -6.79
N GLN A 5 -33.08 -5.75 -6.74
CA GLN A 5 -32.10 -4.71 -6.47
C GLN A 5 -31.70 -4.84 -5.00
N SER A 6 -30.51 -5.37 -4.74
CA SER A 6 -29.99 -5.53 -3.37
C SER A 6 -29.68 -4.16 -2.79
N GLU A 7 -30.14 -3.90 -1.58
CA GLU A 7 -29.87 -2.65 -0.85
C GLU A 7 -29.16 -2.95 0.46
N PHE A 8 -28.11 -2.16 0.76
CA PHE A 8 -27.31 -2.26 1.97
C PHE A 8 -27.22 -0.91 2.67
N ASP A 9 -26.98 -0.91 3.98
CA ASP A 9 -26.63 0.33 4.65
C ASP A 9 -25.25 0.81 4.21
N ILE A 10 -24.27 -0.08 4.16
CA ILE A 10 -22.92 0.25 3.75
C ILE A 10 -22.35 -0.81 2.79
N VAL A 11 -21.69 -0.34 1.73
CA VAL A 11 -20.89 -1.18 0.85
C VAL A 11 -19.42 -0.85 1.04
N ILE A 12 -18.63 -1.88 1.34
CA ILE A 12 -17.16 -1.81 1.36
C ILE A 12 -16.66 -2.29 0.00
N VAL A 13 -15.74 -1.56 -0.63
CA VAL A 13 -15.13 -1.95 -1.90
C VAL A 13 -13.68 -2.39 -1.69
N GLY A 14 -13.43 -3.69 -1.87
CA GLY A 14 -12.13 -4.36 -1.71
C GLY A 14 -12.04 -5.23 -0.46
N ALA A 15 -11.59 -6.49 -0.64
CA ALA A 15 -11.38 -7.50 0.41
C ALA A 15 -9.89 -7.70 0.74
N GLY A 16 -9.10 -6.63 0.70
CA GLY A 16 -7.74 -6.58 1.23
C GLY A 16 -7.72 -6.28 2.74
N LEU A 17 -6.52 -6.05 3.30
CA LEU A 17 -6.34 -5.68 4.72
C LEU A 17 -7.29 -4.58 5.18
N SER A 18 -7.44 -3.50 4.39
CA SER A 18 -8.29 -2.37 4.77
C SER A 18 -9.75 -2.75 4.86
N GLY A 19 -10.26 -3.54 3.89
CA GLY A 19 -11.67 -3.96 3.86
C GLY A 19 -12.02 -4.94 4.99
N ILE A 20 -11.12 -5.88 5.28
CA ILE A 20 -11.32 -6.82 6.40
C ILE A 20 -11.30 -6.07 7.74
N GLY A 21 -10.35 -5.14 7.93
CA GLY A 21 -10.30 -4.30 9.13
C GLY A 21 -11.55 -3.42 9.29
N ALA A 22 -12.04 -2.83 8.20
CA ALA A 22 -13.27 -2.02 8.18
C ALA A 22 -14.49 -2.86 8.54
N ALA A 23 -14.63 -4.05 7.96
CA ALA A 23 -15.72 -4.98 8.25
C ALA A 23 -15.75 -5.39 9.72
N TYR A 24 -14.59 -5.76 10.29
CA TYR A 24 -14.48 -6.05 11.72
C TYR A 24 -14.97 -4.89 12.59
N ARG A 25 -14.53 -3.66 12.28
CA ARG A 25 -14.95 -2.48 13.03
C ARG A 25 -16.44 -2.19 12.90
N LEU A 26 -17.02 -2.38 11.72
CA LEU A 26 -18.46 -2.25 11.49
C LEU A 26 -19.26 -3.27 12.32
N GLN A 27 -18.90 -4.54 12.27
CA GLN A 27 -19.58 -5.60 13.03
C GLN A 27 -19.59 -5.31 14.53
N ASN A 28 -18.45 -4.84 15.07
CA ASN A 28 -18.33 -4.61 16.52
C ASN A 28 -18.95 -3.27 16.98
N ASN A 29 -18.85 -2.21 16.16
CA ASN A 29 -19.22 -0.87 16.61
C ASN A 29 -20.58 -0.42 16.06
N CYS A 30 -21.08 -1.05 14.99
CA CYS A 30 -22.34 -0.74 14.31
C CYS A 30 -23.11 -2.03 13.94
N PRO A 31 -23.39 -2.93 14.90
CA PRO A 31 -23.91 -4.28 14.62
C PRO A 31 -25.28 -4.30 13.95
N THR A 32 -26.03 -3.21 14.00
CA THR A 32 -27.35 -3.10 13.37
C THR A 32 -27.31 -2.73 11.89
N LEU A 33 -26.14 -2.33 11.36
CA LEU A 33 -25.99 -1.97 9.95
C LEU A 33 -25.77 -3.23 9.09
N ASN A 34 -26.59 -3.34 8.04
CA ASN A 34 -26.39 -4.37 7.01
C ASN A 34 -25.30 -3.93 6.03
N TYR A 35 -24.22 -4.74 5.90
CA TYR A 35 -23.14 -4.44 5.00
C TYR A 35 -22.78 -5.61 4.09
N THR A 36 -22.09 -5.31 2.99
CA THR A 36 -21.42 -6.28 2.13
C THR A 36 -20.06 -5.75 1.69
N ILE A 37 -19.16 -6.66 1.32
CA ILE A 37 -17.87 -6.34 0.69
C ILE A 37 -17.92 -6.76 -0.76
N LEU A 38 -17.63 -5.86 -1.69
CA LEU A 38 -17.46 -6.17 -3.11
C LEU A 38 -15.98 -6.30 -3.43
N GLU A 39 -15.58 -7.49 -3.87
CA GLU A 39 -14.21 -7.76 -4.32
C GLU A 39 -14.19 -8.02 -5.83
N GLY A 40 -13.37 -7.25 -6.53
CA GLY A 40 -13.26 -7.34 -8.00
C GLY A 40 -12.56 -8.60 -8.51
N ARG A 41 -11.92 -9.37 -7.63
CA ARG A 41 -11.20 -10.61 -7.95
C ARG A 41 -11.89 -11.80 -7.29
N SER A 42 -11.44 -13.00 -7.65
CA SER A 42 -12.00 -14.28 -7.13
C SER A 42 -11.47 -14.65 -5.74
N ALA A 43 -10.60 -13.82 -5.13
CA ALA A 43 -9.94 -14.16 -3.87
C ALA A 43 -9.74 -12.95 -2.96
N ILE A 44 -9.72 -13.22 -1.65
CA ILE A 44 -9.38 -12.29 -0.58
C ILE A 44 -7.87 -12.00 -0.55
N GLY A 45 -7.47 -10.85 -0.02
CA GLY A 45 -6.07 -10.53 0.28
C GLY A 45 -5.49 -9.30 -0.43
N GLY A 46 -6.17 -8.79 -1.47
CA GLY A 46 -5.75 -7.56 -2.17
C GLY A 46 -4.33 -7.68 -2.73
N THR A 47 -3.43 -6.78 -2.33
CA THR A 47 -2.01 -6.76 -2.72
C THR A 47 -1.29 -8.08 -2.47
N TRP A 48 -1.56 -8.77 -1.36
CA TRP A 48 -0.91 -10.02 -0.96
C TRP A 48 -1.39 -11.25 -1.73
N ASN A 49 -2.53 -11.15 -2.39
CA ASN A 49 -2.98 -12.12 -3.39
C ASN A 49 -2.55 -11.74 -4.82
N LEU A 50 -2.26 -10.45 -5.08
CA LEU A 50 -1.83 -9.98 -6.40
C LEU A 50 -0.37 -10.31 -6.68
N PHE A 51 0.52 -9.98 -5.74
CA PHE A 51 1.96 -10.17 -5.90
C PHE A 51 2.37 -11.57 -5.46
N THR A 52 2.89 -12.33 -6.43
CA THR A 52 3.30 -13.72 -6.25
C THR A 52 4.74 -13.98 -6.72
N TYR A 53 5.51 -12.92 -6.98
CA TYR A 53 6.90 -13.05 -7.37
C TYR A 53 7.75 -13.65 -6.24
N PRO A 54 8.85 -14.38 -6.55
CA PRO A 54 9.69 -15.02 -5.55
C PRO A 54 10.18 -14.07 -4.46
N GLY A 55 10.07 -14.50 -3.20
CA GLY A 55 10.53 -13.73 -2.06
C GLY A 55 9.65 -12.55 -1.67
N VAL A 56 8.46 -12.37 -2.28
CA VAL A 56 7.54 -11.29 -1.89
C VAL A 56 7.31 -11.31 -0.38
N ARG A 57 7.56 -10.17 0.29
CA ARG A 57 7.53 -10.03 1.74
C ARG A 57 7.13 -8.61 2.15
N SER A 58 6.76 -8.45 3.41
CA SER A 58 6.52 -7.13 4.00
C SER A 58 7.85 -6.37 4.20
N ASP A 59 7.81 -5.06 4.04
CA ASP A 59 8.85 -4.13 4.47
C ASP A 59 8.51 -3.48 5.82
N SER A 60 7.44 -3.94 6.46
CA SER A 60 6.99 -3.51 7.79
C SER A 60 6.85 -4.73 8.70
N ASP A 61 7.12 -4.53 10.00
CA ASP A 61 6.91 -5.58 10.98
C ASP A 61 5.42 -5.92 11.17
N MET A 62 5.13 -7.19 11.40
CA MET A 62 3.76 -7.69 11.53
C MET A 62 3.02 -7.24 12.81
N TYR A 63 3.70 -6.70 13.81
CA TYR A 63 3.02 -6.11 14.97
C TYR A 63 2.34 -4.80 14.62
N THR A 64 2.95 -3.98 13.75
CA THR A 64 2.35 -2.75 13.25
C THR A 64 1.52 -2.97 12.00
N PHE A 65 1.89 -3.94 11.14
CA PHE A 65 1.18 -4.26 9.91
C PHE A 65 -0.07 -5.12 10.13
N GLY A 66 -0.05 -6.03 11.10
CA GLY A 66 -1.22 -6.84 11.49
C GLY A 66 -2.31 -6.01 12.18
N PHE A 67 -3.47 -6.61 12.35
CA PHE A 67 -4.59 -5.99 13.04
C PHE A 67 -4.38 -5.94 14.56
N PRO A 68 -4.79 -4.88 15.26
CA PRO A 68 -4.68 -4.79 16.72
C PRO A 68 -5.58 -5.82 17.46
N PHE A 69 -6.59 -6.33 16.79
CA PHE A 69 -7.56 -7.29 17.32
C PHE A 69 -7.28 -8.76 16.92
N SER A 70 -6.33 -8.98 16.01
CA SER A 70 -5.91 -10.32 15.56
C SER A 70 -4.38 -10.41 15.70
N PRO A 71 -3.85 -10.92 16.84
CA PRO A 71 -2.41 -11.00 17.10
C PRO A 71 -1.67 -11.86 16.08
N TRP A 72 -0.51 -11.37 15.63
CA TRP A 72 0.44 -12.14 14.81
C TRP A 72 1.13 -13.21 15.66
N LYS A 73 1.06 -14.46 15.21
CA LYS A 73 1.56 -15.62 15.97
C LYS A 73 2.96 -16.07 15.57
N ASN A 74 3.32 -15.94 14.30
CA ASN A 74 4.60 -16.38 13.77
C ASN A 74 5.76 -15.58 14.42
N PRO A 75 6.91 -16.22 14.75
CA PRO A 75 8.10 -15.52 15.26
C PRO A 75 8.70 -14.54 14.25
N LYS A 76 8.65 -14.86 12.95
CA LYS A 76 9.14 -13.99 11.87
C LYS A 76 8.25 -12.77 11.72
N VAL A 77 8.80 -11.60 11.96
CA VAL A 77 8.04 -10.33 11.94
C VAL A 77 8.11 -9.61 10.61
N ILE A 78 9.19 -9.80 9.84
CA ILE A 78 9.27 -9.44 8.43
C ILE A 78 8.73 -10.64 7.65
N ALA A 79 7.40 -10.68 7.51
CA ALA A 79 6.69 -11.86 7.04
C ALA A 79 6.68 -11.99 5.51
N ASP A 80 6.67 -13.23 5.05
CA ASP A 80 6.54 -13.55 3.64
C ASP A 80 5.10 -13.35 3.15
N GLY A 81 4.94 -13.08 1.85
CA GLY A 81 3.63 -12.79 1.25
C GLY A 81 2.57 -13.86 1.51
N PRO A 82 2.87 -15.17 1.33
CA PRO A 82 1.93 -16.25 1.64
C PRO A 82 1.46 -16.27 3.09
N ASP A 83 2.35 -16.01 4.05
CA ASP A 83 1.99 -15.96 5.49
C ASP A 83 1.06 -14.80 5.80
N ILE A 84 1.30 -13.64 5.15
CA ILE A 84 0.43 -12.47 5.28
C ILE A 84 -0.94 -12.75 4.65
N LEU A 85 -0.96 -13.37 3.48
CA LEU A 85 -2.22 -13.76 2.83
C LEU A 85 -3.04 -14.71 3.70
N ASN A 86 -2.40 -15.72 4.26
CA ASN A 86 -3.05 -16.67 5.19
C ASN A 86 -3.58 -15.94 6.43
N TYR A 87 -2.77 -15.07 7.03
CA TYR A 87 -3.20 -14.24 8.16
C TYR A 87 -4.46 -13.41 7.87
N ILE A 88 -4.57 -12.84 6.67
CA ILE A 88 -5.76 -12.07 6.25
C ILE A 88 -6.97 -13.00 6.12
N LYS A 89 -6.80 -14.17 5.49
CA LYS A 89 -7.86 -15.18 5.34
C LYS A 89 -8.34 -15.68 6.70
N ASP A 90 -7.42 -16.12 7.54
CA ASP A 90 -7.73 -16.62 8.89
C ASP A 90 -8.44 -15.56 9.74
N THR A 91 -8.06 -14.30 9.59
CA THR A 91 -8.73 -13.21 10.30
C THR A 91 -10.15 -13.01 9.77
N ALA A 92 -10.35 -13.05 8.46
CA ALA A 92 -11.68 -12.90 7.87
C ALA A 92 -12.62 -14.06 8.26
N ASP A 93 -12.11 -15.29 8.26
CA ASP A 93 -12.87 -16.48 8.65
C ASP A 93 -13.20 -16.46 10.15
N LYS A 94 -12.21 -16.16 10.99
CA LYS A 94 -12.37 -16.08 12.46
C LYS A 94 -13.50 -15.14 12.89
N PHE A 95 -13.74 -14.07 12.14
CA PHE A 95 -14.76 -13.07 12.45
C PHE A 95 -15.97 -13.12 11.51
N ASP A 96 -16.18 -14.23 10.80
CA ASP A 96 -17.30 -14.45 9.88
C ASP A 96 -17.43 -13.39 8.76
N ILE A 97 -16.34 -12.70 8.45
CA ILE A 97 -16.33 -11.63 7.43
C ILE A 97 -16.39 -12.23 6.01
N THR A 98 -15.77 -13.39 5.80
CA THR A 98 -15.75 -14.08 4.51
C THR A 98 -17.16 -14.28 3.95
N LYS A 99 -18.16 -14.58 4.79
CA LYS A 99 -19.58 -14.75 4.41
C LYS A 99 -20.22 -13.47 3.84
N LYS A 100 -19.61 -12.30 4.07
CA LYS A 100 -20.09 -10.99 3.60
C LYS A 100 -19.42 -10.53 2.33
N ILE A 101 -18.45 -11.29 1.80
CA ILE A 101 -17.71 -10.94 0.59
C ILE A 101 -18.38 -11.50 -0.64
N GLN A 102 -18.62 -10.64 -1.61
CA GLN A 102 -19.06 -11.00 -2.95
C GLN A 102 -17.87 -10.87 -3.90
N PHE A 103 -17.33 -12.00 -4.33
CA PHE A 103 -16.20 -12.08 -5.24
C PHE A 103 -16.62 -11.83 -6.70
N ASP A 104 -15.63 -11.49 -7.53
CA ASP A 104 -15.79 -11.20 -8.97
C ASP A 104 -16.78 -10.06 -9.26
N ARG A 105 -16.96 -9.17 -8.28
CA ARG A 105 -17.86 -8.01 -8.30
C ARG A 105 -17.07 -6.73 -8.37
N ARG A 106 -16.70 -6.32 -9.58
CA ARG A 106 -15.94 -5.09 -9.80
C ARG A 106 -16.88 -3.89 -9.88
N VAL A 107 -16.72 -2.92 -9.01
CA VAL A 107 -17.43 -1.65 -9.10
C VAL A 107 -16.86 -0.84 -10.27
N ILE A 108 -17.69 -0.52 -11.26
CA ILE A 108 -17.34 0.23 -12.47
C ILE A 108 -17.56 1.72 -12.25
N SER A 109 -18.74 2.06 -11.69
CA SER A 109 -19.09 3.44 -11.34
C SER A 109 -19.98 3.47 -10.12
N SER A 110 -20.00 4.62 -9.43
CA SER A 110 -20.93 4.91 -8.33
C SER A 110 -21.53 6.29 -8.53
N SER A 111 -22.83 6.41 -8.39
CA SER A 111 -23.58 7.67 -8.52
C SER A 111 -24.36 7.96 -7.24
N TRP A 112 -24.08 9.13 -6.64
CA TRP A 112 -24.86 9.66 -5.53
C TRP A 112 -26.09 10.41 -6.03
N SER A 113 -27.24 10.11 -5.45
CA SER A 113 -28.48 10.86 -5.67
C SER A 113 -28.78 11.72 -4.44
N SER A 114 -28.72 13.05 -4.58
CA SER A 114 -29.06 13.98 -3.51
C SER A 114 -30.54 13.90 -3.13
N LYS A 115 -31.41 13.60 -4.07
CA LYS A 115 -32.87 13.39 -3.85
C LYS A 115 -33.13 12.15 -3.00
N ASN A 116 -32.48 11.03 -3.33
CA ASN A 116 -32.70 9.74 -2.66
C ASN A 116 -31.77 9.51 -1.47
N LYS A 117 -30.75 10.36 -1.29
CA LYS A 117 -29.69 10.25 -0.27
C LYS A 117 -29.03 8.86 -0.26
N LYS A 118 -28.75 8.31 -1.44
CA LYS A 118 -28.16 6.97 -1.64
C LYS A 118 -27.20 6.93 -2.81
N TRP A 119 -26.25 6.03 -2.70
CA TRP A 119 -25.37 5.60 -3.79
C TRP A 119 -26.02 4.51 -4.61
N THR A 120 -25.88 4.56 -5.92
CA THR A 120 -26.15 3.46 -6.85
C THR A 120 -24.84 3.02 -7.48
N LEU A 121 -24.44 1.77 -7.25
CA LEU A 121 -23.21 1.17 -7.75
C LEU A 121 -23.51 0.35 -8.99
N LYS A 122 -22.79 0.62 -10.09
CA LYS A 122 -22.77 -0.23 -11.29
C LYS A 122 -21.64 -1.23 -11.14
N ILE A 123 -21.97 -2.51 -11.16
CA ILE A 123 -21.06 -3.60 -10.86
C ILE A 123 -20.95 -4.51 -12.07
N GLY A 124 -19.74 -4.77 -12.54
CA GLY A 124 -19.44 -5.79 -13.53
C GLY A 124 -19.10 -7.11 -12.87
N ASN A 125 -19.73 -8.17 -13.30
CA ASN A 125 -19.37 -9.52 -12.90
C ASN A 125 -18.29 -10.06 -13.86
N ASN A 126 -17.14 -10.40 -13.33
CA ASN A 126 -15.99 -10.85 -14.14
C ASN A 126 -16.21 -12.24 -14.76
N ILE A 127 -17.05 -13.08 -14.16
CA ILE A 127 -17.36 -14.44 -14.64
C ILE A 127 -18.45 -14.38 -15.69
N THR A 128 -19.65 -13.88 -15.34
CA THR A 128 -20.84 -13.89 -16.20
C THR A 128 -20.87 -12.77 -17.23
N LYS A 129 -19.96 -11.78 -17.12
CA LYS A 129 -19.91 -10.54 -17.92
C LYS A 129 -21.18 -9.69 -17.80
N SER A 130 -22.08 -10.02 -16.88
CA SER A 130 -23.29 -9.25 -16.61
C SER A 130 -22.99 -7.96 -15.85
N VAL A 131 -23.91 -7.01 -15.97
CA VAL A 131 -23.90 -5.78 -15.18
C VAL A 131 -25.11 -5.80 -14.24
N GLU A 132 -24.87 -5.48 -12.98
CA GLU A 132 -25.90 -5.36 -11.95
C GLU A 132 -25.79 -4.04 -11.21
N HIS A 133 -26.81 -3.68 -10.44
CA HIS A 133 -26.85 -2.46 -9.65
C HIS A 133 -27.17 -2.79 -8.19
N ILE A 134 -26.38 -2.22 -7.28
CA ILE A 134 -26.58 -2.28 -5.83
C ILE A 134 -26.77 -0.86 -5.31
N LYS A 135 -27.69 -0.68 -4.36
CA LYS A 135 -27.86 0.60 -3.65
C LYS A 135 -27.30 0.53 -2.25
N CYS A 136 -26.73 1.64 -1.77
CA CYS A 136 -26.32 1.76 -0.38
C CYS A 136 -26.44 3.20 0.11
N ARG A 137 -26.50 3.35 1.45
CA ARG A 137 -26.48 4.67 2.11
C ARG A 137 -25.06 5.22 2.19
N PHE A 138 -24.10 4.35 2.45
CA PHE A 138 -22.69 4.70 2.66
C PHE A 138 -21.80 3.85 1.76
N LEU A 139 -20.77 4.48 1.19
CA LEU A 139 -19.77 3.82 0.35
C LEU A 139 -18.40 3.96 0.99
N TYR A 140 -17.73 2.82 1.29
CA TYR A 140 -16.42 2.80 1.91
C TYR A 140 -15.37 2.16 0.98
N MET A 141 -14.47 2.97 0.45
CA MET A 141 -13.43 2.56 -0.48
C MET A 141 -12.22 1.99 0.25
N CYS A 142 -12.04 0.68 0.16
CA CYS A 142 -10.93 -0.09 0.70
C CYS A 142 -10.12 -0.77 -0.42
N SER A 143 -10.18 -0.23 -1.64
CA SER A 143 -9.64 -0.81 -2.88
C SER A 143 -8.12 -0.65 -3.04
N GLY A 144 -7.41 -0.09 -2.06
CA GLY A 144 -6.01 0.27 -2.21
C GLY A 144 -5.80 1.40 -3.21
N TYR A 145 -4.56 1.53 -3.71
CA TYR A 145 -4.17 2.62 -4.61
C TYR A 145 -3.28 2.17 -5.78
N TYR A 146 -3.21 0.88 -6.06
CA TYR A 146 -2.47 0.35 -7.20
C TYR A 146 -3.40 -0.10 -8.33
N ASN A 147 -2.94 0.08 -9.56
CA ASN A 147 -3.57 -0.55 -10.71
C ASN A 147 -3.22 -2.04 -10.72
N TYR A 148 -4.25 -2.90 -10.65
CA TYR A 148 -4.08 -4.35 -10.64
C TYR A 148 -3.93 -4.97 -12.03
N LYS A 149 -4.22 -4.20 -13.09
CA LYS A 149 -4.10 -4.69 -14.47
C LYS A 149 -2.66 -4.64 -14.98
N GLU A 150 -1.91 -3.61 -14.57
CA GLU A 150 -0.56 -3.38 -15.09
C GLU A 150 0.33 -2.61 -14.10
N GLY A 151 1.61 -2.95 -14.10
CA GLY A 151 2.65 -2.18 -13.45
C GLY A 151 3.14 -1.01 -14.30
N TYR A 152 4.16 -0.32 -13.85
CA TYR A 152 4.79 0.76 -14.58
C TYR A 152 6.10 0.31 -15.20
N THR A 153 6.17 0.32 -16.52
CA THR A 153 7.42 0.18 -17.29
C THR A 153 7.62 1.47 -18.08
N PRO A 154 8.76 2.16 -17.93
CA PRO A 154 9.11 3.28 -18.82
C PRO A 154 9.24 2.83 -20.27
N ASP A 155 9.10 3.78 -21.20
CA ASP A 155 9.47 3.57 -22.60
C ASP A 155 10.99 3.47 -22.69
N PHE A 156 11.51 2.28 -22.80
CA PHE A 156 12.92 2.05 -23.01
C PHE A 156 13.24 1.97 -24.51
N PRO A 157 14.30 2.65 -24.99
CA PRO A 157 14.68 2.59 -26.41
C PRO A 157 14.93 1.16 -26.87
N ASN A 158 14.25 0.75 -27.93
CA ASN A 158 14.39 -0.57 -28.60
C ASN A 158 14.14 -1.79 -27.69
N ILE A 159 13.25 -1.67 -26.68
CA ILE A 159 12.96 -2.77 -25.76
C ILE A 159 12.55 -4.06 -26.46
N ASP A 160 11.81 -3.94 -27.58
CA ASP A 160 11.33 -5.08 -28.38
C ASP A 160 12.44 -5.78 -29.15
N SER A 161 13.64 -5.21 -29.24
CA SER A 161 14.81 -5.85 -29.92
C SER A 161 15.45 -6.95 -29.08
N PHE A 162 15.13 -7.02 -27.79
CA PHE A 162 15.71 -8.03 -26.90
C PHE A 162 15.15 -9.42 -27.21
N SER A 163 16.04 -10.38 -27.42
CA SER A 163 15.66 -11.75 -27.82
C SER A 163 15.24 -12.64 -26.64
N GLY A 164 15.56 -12.25 -25.43
CA GLY A 164 15.21 -12.98 -24.21
C GLY A 164 13.82 -12.62 -23.69
N LYS A 165 13.53 -13.03 -22.45
CA LYS A 165 12.23 -12.81 -21.82
C LYS A 165 12.24 -11.54 -20.98
N ILE A 166 11.22 -10.68 -21.14
CA ILE A 166 11.00 -9.49 -20.31
C ILE A 166 9.77 -9.74 -19.42
N ILE A 167 9.90 -9.50 -18.10
CA ILE A 167 8.84 -9.77 -17.12
C ILE A 167 8.68 -8.56 -16.20
N HIS A 168 7.43 -8.16 -15.98
CA HIS A 168 7.10 -7.25 -14.88
C HIS A 168 6.67 -8.08 -13.65
N PRO A 169 7.24 -7.84 -12.45
CA PRO A 169 6.98 -8.65 -11.25
C PRO A 169 5.52 -8.74 -10.82
N GLN A 170 4.68 -7.78 -11.19
CA GLN A 170 3.23 -7.81 -10.92
C GLN A 170 2.53 -8.98 -11.62
N HIS A 171 3.08 -9.48 -12.73
CA HIS A 171 2.56 -10.59 -13.52
C HIS A 171 3.62 -11.69 -13.61
N TRP A 172 4.00 -12.20 -12.46
CA TRP A 172 5.05 -13.22 -12.37
C TRP A 172 4.62 -14.53 -13.05
N ASP A 173 5.47 -15.05 -13.93
CA ASP A 173 5.28 -16.36 -14.55
C ASP A 173 5.90 -17.45 -13.67
N HIS A 174 5.07 -18.21 -12.96
CA HIS A 174 5.51 -19.29 -12.08
C HIS A 174 6.17 -20.47 -12.81
N LYS A 175 6.05 -20.55 -14.15
CA LYS A 175 6.71 -21.56 -14.98
C LYS A 175 8.06 -21.10 -15.50
N LEU A 176 8.50 -19.88 -15.14
CA LEU A 176 9.77 -19.33 -15.58
C LEU A 176 10.92 -20.14 -14.98
N ASP A 177 11.67 -20.83 -15.84
CA ASP A 177 12.96 -21.43 -15.48
C ASP A 177 14.07 -20.39 -15.63
N TYR A 178 14.69 -20.03 -14.54
CA TYR A 178 15.82 -19.11 -14.47
C TYR A 178 17.11 -19.77 -13.99
N THR A 179 17.15 -21.11 -13.94
CA THR A 179 18.32 -21.87 -13.55
C THR A 179 19.48 -21.62 -14.51
N ASN A 180 20.66 -21.29 -13.98
CA ASN A 180 21.87 -20.94 -14.74
C ASN A 180 21.71 -19.80 -15.76
N LYS A 181 20.69 -18.93 -15.61
CA LYS A 181 20.45 -17.77 -16.49
C LYS A 181 21.12 -16.51 -15.94
N LYS A 182 21.53 -15.61 -16.86
CA LYS A 182 21.91 -14.23 -16.53
C LYS A 182 20.64 -13.39 -16.44
N ILE A 183 20.39 -12.76 -15.30
CA ILE A 183 19.20 -11.96 -15.05
C ILE A 183 19.60 -10.50 -14.81
N VAL A 184 18.92 -9.58 -15.49
CA VAL A 184 19.02 -8.15 -15.17
C VAL A 184 17.71 -7.69 -14.56
N ILE A 185 17.75 -7.16 -13.31
CA ILE A 185 16.63 -6.52 -12.64
C ILE A 185 16.76 -5.01 -12.77
N ILE A 186 15.86 -4.37 -13.49
CA ILE A 186 15.85 -2.91 -13.65
C ILE A 186 15.05 -2.29 -12.50
N GLY A 187 15.74 -1.54 -11.64
CA GLY A 187 15.17 -0.87 -10.47
C GLY A 187 15.95 -1.15 -9.18
N SER A 188 15.69 -0.33 -8.16
CA SER A 188 16.32 -0.43 -6.82
C SER A 188 15.32 -0.34 -5.67
N GLY A 189 14.03 -0.44 -5.97
CA GLY A 189 12.96 -0.40 -4.97
C GLY A 189 12.74 -1.73 -4.25
N ALA A 190 11.74 -1.79 -3.37
CA ALA A 190 11.42 -2.96 -2.55
C ALA A 190 11.33 -4.27 -3.35
N THR A 191 10.73 -4.24 -4.53
CA THR A 191 10.61 -5.42 -5.40
C THR A 191 11.98 -5.92 -5.89
N ALA A 192 12.87 -5.02 -6.33
CA ALA A 192 14.19 -5.40 -6.84
C ALA A 192 15.06 -6.00 -5.74
N VAL A 193 15.12 -5.35 -4.55
CA VAL A 193 15.92 -5.84 -3.42
C VAL A 193 15.38 -7.14 -2.81
N THR A 194 14.11 -7.42 -3.02
CA THR A 194 13.46 -8.68 -2.59
C THR A 194 13.74 -9.83 -3.57
N LEU A 195 13.63 -9.57 -4.88
CA LEU A 195 13.84 -10.58 -5.92
C LEU A 195 15.31 -11.04 -6.00
N LEU A 196 16.25 -10.09 -5.86
CA LEU A 196 17.67 -10.35 -6.12
C LEU A 196 18.22 -11.55 -5.34
N PRO A 197 18.12 -11.63 -4.00
CA PRO A 197 18.70 -12.75 -3.25
C PRO A 197 18.06 -14.09 -3.62
N ILE A 198 16.76 -14.14 -3.84
CA ILE A 198 16.04 -15.38 -4.15
C ILE A 198 16.38 -15.88 -5.55
N LEU A 199 16.43 -14.99 -6.53
CA LEU A 199 16.80 -15.38 -7.89
C LEU A 199 18.25 -15.85 -7.99
N ALA A 200 19.15 -15.24 -7.22
CA ALA A 200 20.57 -15.58 -7.17
C ALA A 200 20.85 -16.98 -6.59
N GLU A 201 19.88 -17.64 -5.96
CA GLU A 201 20.02 -19.01 -5.50
C GLU A 201 20.21 -20.00 -6.65
N LYS A 202 19.51 -19.78 -7.77
CA LYS A 202 19.49 -20.68 -8.95
C LYS A 202 20.08 -20.06 -10.22
N ALA A 203 20.04 -18.72 -10.33
CA ALA A 203 20.58 -18.02 -11.50
C ALA A 203 22.11 -18.13 -11.56
N LYS A 204 22.68 -18.00 -12.77
CA LYS A 204 24.13 -17.88 -12.97
C LYS A 204 24.68 -16.58 -12.39
N LEU A 205 23.97 -15.47 -12.63
CA LEU A 205 24.29 -14.14 -12.14
C LEU A 205 23.03 -13.28 -12.14
N VAL A 206 22.81 -12.51 -11.09
CA VAL A 206 21.75 -11.50 -11.04
C VAL A 206 22.37 -10.11 -10.95
N THR A 207 22.12 -9.28 -11.96
CA THR A 207 22.57 -7.88 -11.99
C THR A 207 21.39 -6.96 -11.65
N MET A 208 21.48 -6.20 -10.57
CA MET A 208 20.53 -5.13 -10.27
C MET A 208 20.99 -3.83 -10.93
N LEU A 209 20.29 -3.41 -11.97
CA LEU A 209 20.55 -2.16 -12.69
C LEU A 209 19.69 -1.04 -12.10
N GLN A 210 20.33 -0.03 -11.54
CA GLN A 210 19.69 1.13 -10.96
C GLN A 210 20.20 2.43 -11.58
N ARG A 211 19.29 3.38 -11.83
CA ARG A 211 19.65 4.72 -12.29
C ARG A 211 20.29 5.56 -11.16
N SER A 212 19.79 5.37 -9.96
CA SER A 212 20.27 6.04 -8.75
C SER A 212 20.13 5.13 -7.54
N PRO A 213 21.04 5.22 -6.56
CA PRO A 213 20.96 4.44 -5.33
C PRO A 213 19.69 4.71 -4.52
N THR A 214 19.28 3.71 -3.74
CA THR A 214 18.18 3.77 -2.78
C THR A 214 18.70 3.48 -1.37
N TYR A 215 18.09 4.04 -0.34
CA TYR A 215 18.39 3.67 1.04
C TYR A 215 17.87 2.26 1.34
N ILE A 216 18.76 1.44 1.88
CA ILE A 216 18.44 0.08 2.31
C ILE A 216 18.74 -0.03 3.81
N LEU A 217 17.78 -0.56 4.55
CA LEU A 217 17.87 -0.82 5.98
C LEU A 217 17.83 -2.33 6.22
N ASN A 218 18.94 -2.83 6.79
CA ASN A 218 18.94 -4.21 7.29
C ASN A 218 18.23 -4.28 8.63
N LEU A 219 17.23 -5.17 8.70
CA LEU A 219 16.42 -5.45 9.90
C LEU A 219 16.50 -6.95 10.22
N PRO A 220 16.46 -7.35 11.49
CA PRO A 220 16.30 -8.75 11.83
C PRO A 220 14.92 -9.24 11.38
N SER A 221 14.84 -10.46 10.85
CA SER A 221 13.57 -11.10 10.48
C SER A 221 12.70 -11.41 11.69
N GLU A 222 13.31 -11.63 12.86
CA GLU A 222 12.65 -11.90 14.13
C GLU A 222 12.82 -10.74 15.13
N ASP A 223 11.82 -10.53 15.96
CA ASP A 223 11.85 -9.57 17.07
C ASP A 223 12.08 -10.31 18.38
N VAL A 224 13.34 -10.33 18.84
CA VAL A 224 13.77 -11.05 20.06
C VAL A 224 12.96 -10.62 21.29
N VAL A 225 12.70 -9.31 21.44
CA VAL A 225 11.93 -8.75 22.57
C VAL A 225 10.49 -9.26 22.51
N ALA A 226 9.88 -9.21 21.33
CA ALA A 226 8.51 -9.68 21.15
C ALA A 226 8.39 -11.19 21.35
N ASN A 227 9.37 -11.97 20.88
CA ASN A 227 9.41 -13.41 21.09
C ASN A 227 9.59 -13.76 22.57
N PHE A 228 10.39 -13.01 23.31
CA PHE A 228 10.50 -13.15 24.77
C PHE A 228 9.16 -12.82 25.46
N LEU A 229 8.53 -11.71 25.12
CA LEU A 229 7.23 -11.32 25.70
C LEU A 229 6.14 -12.38 25.46
N LYS A 230 6.12 -13.02 24.29
CA LYS A 230 5.16 -14.11 23.99
C LYS A 230 5.33 -15.34 24.90
N ARG A 231 6.53 -15.57 25.45
CA ARG A 231 6.78 -16.70 26.35
C ARG A 231 6.27 -16.46 27.77
N ILE A 232 6.23 -15.21 28.20
CA ILE A 232 5.91 -14.85 29.60
C ILE A 232 4.56 -14.16 29.78
N LEU A 233 3.92 -13.68 28.71
CA LEU A 233 2.68 -12.92 28.77
C LEU A 233 1.59 -13.55 27.88
N PRO A 234 0.31 -13.39 28.21
CA PRO A 234 -0.79 -13.73 27.31
C PRO A 234 -0.62 -13.07 25.94
N ALA A 235 -0.93 -13.80 24.86
CA ALA A 235 -0.65 -13.41 23.48
C ALA A 235 -1.15 -11.99 23.10
N ILE A 236 -2.33 -11.60 23.60
CA ILE A 236 -2.89 -10.27 23.32
C ILE A 236 -2.10 -9.14 23.99
N ILE A 237 -1.58 -9.38 25.21
CA ILE A 237 -0.78 -8.41 25.97
C ILE A 237 0.60 -8.27 25.32
N ALA A 238 1.27 -9.40 25.05
CA ALA A 238 2.55 -9.42 24.35
C ALA A 238 2.46 -8.71 23.00
N HIS A 239 1.38 -8.96 22.24
CA HIS A 239 1.12 -8.28 20.97
C HIS A 239 0.95 -6.77 21.13
N ARG A 240 0.17 -6.31 22.12
CA ARG A 240 -0.04 -4.88 22.37
C ARG A 240 1.25 -4.16 22.73
N ILE A 241 2.06 -4.74 23.62
CA ILE A 241 3.35 -4.16 24.03
C ILE A 241 4.30 -4.08 22.84
N SER A 242 4.46 -5.17 22.09
CA SER A 242 5.32 -5.23 20.90
C SER A 242 4.87 -4.24 19.84
N ARG A 243 3.56 -4.12 19.60
CA ARG A 243 2.98 -3.15 18.67
C ARG A 243 3.32 -1.71 19.06
N TRP A 244 3.12 -1.32 20.32
CA TRP A 244 3.45 0.02 20.79
C TRP A 244 4.94 0.31 20.75
N LYS A 245 5.78 -0.65 21.14
CA LYS A 245 7.23 -0.55 21.01
C LYS A 245 7.63 -0.22 19.57
N ASN A 246 7.10 -0.96 18.60
CA ASN A 246 7.44 -0.78 17.18
C ASN A 246 6.85 0.52 16.61
N ILE A 247 5.64 0.93 17.00
CA ILE A 247 5.06 2.22 16.63
C ILE A 247 5.99 3.37 17.09
N LEU A 248 6.38 3.36 18.37
CA LEU A 248 7.23 4.42 18.94
C LEU A 248 8.63 4.42 18.32
N PHE A 249 9.20 3.24 18.10
CA PHE A 249 10.50 3.11 17.43
C PHE A 249 10.46 3.66 15.99
N ASN A 250 9.48 3.25 15.19
CA ASN A 250 9.33 3.72 13.81
C ASN A 250 9.10 5.23 13.74
N LEU A 251 8.28 5.78 14.65
CA LEU A 251 8.04 7.21 14.74
C LEU A 251 9.32 7.99 15.14
N ALA A 252 10.03 7.50 16.13
CA ALA A 252 11.30 8.11 16.57
C ALA A 252 12.35 8.05 15.46
N PHE A 253 12.49 6.92 14.78
CA PHE A 253 13.42 6.75 13.66
C PHE A 253 13.08 7.67 12.48
N TYR A 254 11.80 7.75 12.10
CA TYR A 254 11.34 8.68 11.06
C TYR A 254 11.66 10.13 11.42
N ASN A 255 11.31 10.58 12.63
CA ASN A 255 11.60 11.93 13.11
C ASN A 255 13.11 12.23 13.17
N ALA A 256 13.92 11.25 13.57
CA ALA A 256 15.38 11.38 13.56
C ALA A 256 15.93 11.55 12.14
N CYS A 257 15.40 10.79 11.16
CA CYS A 257 15.75 10.93 9.75
C CYS A 257 15.44 12.34 9.22
N GLN A 258 14.29 12.91 9.59
CA GLN A 258 13.89 14.26 9.17
C GLN A 258 14.72 15.35 9.87
N LYS A 259 15.00 15.18 11.18
CA LYS A 259 15.72 16.19 11.97
C LYS A 259 17.24 16.17 11.75
N TRP A 260 17.84 14.99 11.55
CA TRP A 260 19.28 14.79 11.40
C TRP A 260 19.63 13.97 10.15
N PRO A 261 19.23 14.39 8.94
CA PRO A 261 19.34 13.57 7.72
C PRO A 261 20.80 13.19 7.41
N LYS A 262 21.76 14.09 7.58
CA LYS A 262 23.19 13.83 7.33
C LYS A 262 23.75 12.75 8.25
N THR A 263 23.42 12.80 9.54
CA THR A 263 23.87 11.83 10.56
C THR A 263 23.27 10.44 10.27
N LEU A 264 21.97 10.38 10.01
CA LEU A 264 21.30 9.11 9.72
C LEU A 264 21.76 8.52 8.37
N LYS A 265 22.00 9.34 7.35
CA LYS A 265 22.62 8.91 6.09
C LYS A 265 23.98 8.24 6.35
N LYS A 266 24.87 8.88 7.15
CA LYS A 266 26.16 8.32 7.53
C LYS A 266 26.02 7.00 8.31
N PHE A 267 25.08 6.94 9.25
CA PHE A 267 24.79 5.75 10.02
C PHE A 267 24.35 4.58 9.12
N LEU A 268 23.38 4.79 8.23
CA LEU A 268 22.89 3.77 7.30
C LEU A 268 24.00 3.27 6.36
N LYS A 269 24.79 4.19 5.78
CA LYS A 269 25.93 3.82 4.92
C LYS A 269 26.98 2.99 5.67
N ASN A 270 27.32 3.39 6.88
CA ASN A 270 28.36 2.70 7.67
C ASN A 270 27.98 1.26 8.02
N ARG A 271 26.67 0.96 8.18
CA ARG A 271 26.21 -0.41 8.38
C ARG A 271 26.47 -1.28 7.15
N ILE A 272 26.20 -0.74 5.93
CA ILE A 272 26.42 -1.47 4.67
C ILE A 272 27.92 -1.60 4.36
N LYS A 273 28.72 -0.56 4.69
CA LYS A 273 30.19 -0.56 4.49
C LYS A 273 30.90 -1.72 5.19
N LYS A 274 30.38 -2.16 6.32
CA LYS A 274 30.89 -3.34 7.05
C LYS A 274 30.77 -4.64 6.23
N SER A 275 29.75 -4.75 5.40
CA SER A 275 29.50 -5.94 4.58
C SER A 275 30.17 -5.88 3.21
N LEU A 276 30.12 -4.72 2.53
CA LEU A 276 30.50 -4.57 1.11
C LEU A 276 31.73 -3.69 0.85
N GLY A 277 32.30 -3.07 1.88
CA GLY A 277 33.44 -2.16 1.73
C GLY A 277 33.08 -0.75 1.25
N ASN A 278 34.03 0.19 1.46
CA ASN A 278 33.78 1.61 1.24
C ASN A 278 33.51 1.97 -0.22
N LYS A 279 34.40 1.55 -1.13
CA LYS A 279 34.34 1.91 -2.56
C LYS A 279 33.03 1.46 -3.21
N TYR A 280 32.57 0.25 -2.91
CA TYR A 280 31.33 -0.30 -3.44
C TYR A 280 30.10 0.45 -2.94
N VAL A 281 30.07 0.74 -1.62
CA VAL A 281 28.95 1.46 -1.00
C VAL A 281 28.85 2.90 -1.47
N ASP A 282 29.99 3.60 -1.62
CA ASP A 282 30.01 4.99 -2.08
C ASP A 282 29.51 5.11 -3.53
N LYS A 283 29.68 4.06 -4.35
CA LYS A 283 29.18 4.02 -5.74
C LYS A 283 27.70 3.61 -5.82
N HIS A 284 27.27 2.59 -5.06
CA HIS A 284 26.00 1.90 -5.28
C HIS A 284 24.95 2.11 -4.19
N PHE A 285 25.33 2.70 -3.01
CA PHE A 285 24.45 2.88 -1.86
C PHE A 285 24.53 4.28 -1.26
N ASP A 286 24.81 5.29 -2.09
CA ASP A 286 24.86 6.70 -1.67
C ASP A 286 23.80 7.55 -2.38
N PRO A 287 22.53 7.51 -1.92
CA PRO A 287 21.47 8.32 -2.49
C PRO A 287 21.77 9.81 -2.37
N LYS A 288 21.38 10.61 -3.40
CA LYS A 288 21.56 12.07 -3.40
C LYS A 288 20.52 12.82 -2.56
N TYR A 289 19.50 12.12 -2.05
CA TYR A 289 18.40 12.65 -1.23
C TYR A 289 18.53 12.21 0.23
N GLY A 290 17.77 12.81 1.13
CA GLY A 290 17.74 12.46 2.56
C GLY A 290 16.98 11.14 2.84
N PRO A 291 17.27 10.47 3.98
CA PRO A 291 16.48 9.31 4.41
C PRO A 291 15.00 9.71 4.60
N TRP A 292 14.09 8.95 4.01
CA TRP A 292 12.64 9.18 3.98
C TRP A 292 12.13 10.32 3.07
N ASP A 293 12.97 10.98 2.28
CA ASP A 293 12.48 11.80 1.16
C ASP A 293 11.87 10.90 0.07
N GLN A 294 12.40 9.69 -0.05
CA GLN A 294 11.81 8.57 -0.77
C GLN A 294 11.76 7.34 0.15
N ARG A 295 11.07 6.26 -0.30
CA ARG A 295 10.89 5.07 0.51
C ARG A 295 12.22 4.41 0.85
N LEU A 296 12.37 4.01 2.10
CA LEU A 296 13.46 3.21 2.62
C LEU A 296 13.12 1.74 2.42
N CYS A 297 13.99 0.97 1.75
CA CYS A 297 13.76 -0.45 1.52
C CYS A 297 14.32 -1.25 2.71
N ALA A 298 13.51 -2.16 3.26
CA ALA A 298 13.95 -3.08 4.29
C ALA A 298 14.41 -4.41 3.68
N VAL A 299 15.55 -4.93 4.16
CA VAL A 299 16.04 -6.27 3.85
C VAL A 299 16.26 -7.03 5.15
N PRO A 300 15.76 -8.29 5.29
CA PRO A 300 15.97 -9.06 6.48
C PRO A 300 17.34 -9.72 6.48
N ASP A 301 17.95 -9.83 7.67
CA ASP A 301 19.11 -10.67 7.98
C ASP A 301 20.31 -10.52 7.01
N ASN A 302 20.51 -9.36 6.43
CA ASN A 302 21.56 -9.06 5.44
C ASN A 302 21.45 -9.85 4.12
N ASP A 303 20.36 -10.50 3.80
CA ASP A 303 20.24 -11.41 2.65
C ASP A 303 20.77 -10.82 1.33
N LEU A 304 20.40 -9.58 1.02
CA LEU A 304 20.88 -8.85 -0.16
C LEU A 304 22.41 -8.66 -0.15
N PHE A 305 22.95 -8.25 0.98
CA PHE A 305 24.38 -7.91 1.08
C PHE A 305 25.27 -9.16 1.07
N GLU A 306 24.84 -10.24 1.70
CA GLU A 306 25.54 -11.52 1.63
C GLU A 306 25.52 -12.11 0.22
N THR A 307 24.41 -11.99 -0.51
CA THR A 307 24.31 -12.43 -1.90
C THR A 307 25.29 -11.70 -2.81
N ILE A 308 25.43 -10.38 -2.62
CA ILE A 308 26.41 -9.56 -3.37
C ILE A 308 27.84 -9.93 -2.99
N LYS A 309 28.14 -10.07 -1.71
CA LYS A 309 29.45 -10.44 -1.17
C LYS A 309 29.94 -11.78 -1.69
N ASN A 310 29.02 -12.73 -1.86
CA ASN A 310 29.32 -14.07 -2.37
C ASN A 310 29.47 -14.14 -3.91
N GLY A 311 29.41 -12.98 -4.60
CA GLY A 311 29.58 -12.90 -6.05
C GLY A 311 28.44 -13.47 -6.90
N LYS A 312 27.32 -13.84 -6.27
CA LYS A 312 26.13 -14.35 -7.00
C LYS A 312 25.25 -13.23 -7.56
N ALA A 313 25.47 -12.01 -7.10
CA ALA A 313 24.80 -10.82 -7.61
C ALA A 313 25.73 -9.61 -7.65
N GLU A 314 25.42 -8.68 -8.53
CA GLU A 314 26.11 -7.38 -8.63
C GLU A 314 25.11 -6.23 -8.77
N ILE A 315 25.57 -5.01 -8.42
CA ILE A 315 24.80 -3.79 -8.67
C ILE A 315 25.54 -2.94 -9.71
N VAL A 316 24.79 -2.48 -10.70
CA VAL A 316 25.22 -1.51 -11.69
C VAL A 316 24.42 -0.24 -11.50
N THR A 317 25.11 0.90 -11.28
CA THR A 317 24.47 2.22 -11.10
C THR A 317 24.78 3.05 -12.33
N GLU A 318 23.84 3.05 -13.28
CA GLU A 318 24.01 3.72 -14.56
C GLU A 318 22.66 3.82 -15.32
N THR A 319 22.60 4.68 -16.35
CA THR A 319 21.44 4.87 -17.21
C THR A 319 21.48 3.94 -18.43
N ILE A 320 20.29 3.58 -18.90
CA ILE A 320 20.10 2.71 -20.06
C ILE A 320 20.16 3.57 -21.32
N LYS A 321 21.08 3.27 -22.22
CA LYS A 321 21.15 3.87 -23.56
C LYS A 321 20.12 3.23 -24.50
N THR A 322 20.13 1.91 -24.61
CA THR A 322 19.20 1.17 -25.46
C THR A 322 19.20 -0.32 -25.14
N PHE A 323 18.17 -1.02 -25.60
CA PHE A 323 18.13 -2.48 -25.62
C PHE A 323 18.66 -3.00 -26.95
N ASN A 324 19.19 -4.22 -26.96
CA ASN A 324 19.60 -4.96 -28.15
C ASN A 324 19.33 -6.46 -27.96
N LYS A 325 19.60 -7.27 -28.98
CA LYS A 325 19.34 -8.73 -28.95
C LYS A 325 19.95 -9.45 -27.76
N LYS A 326 21.10 -8.98 -27.21
CA LYS A 326 21.84 -9.63 -26.12
C LYS A 326 21.49 -9.12 -24.72
N GLY A 327 20.76 -8.00 -24.61
CA GLY A 327 20.45 -7.38 -23.31
C GLY A 327 20.39 -5.86 -23.35
N ILE A 328 21.11 -5.19 -22.46
CA ILE A 328 21.04 -3.74 -22.25
C ILE A 328 22.39 -3.10 -22.48
N LEU A 329 22.45 -2.10 -23.38
CA LEU A 329 23.59 -1.22 -23.58
C LEU A 329 23.43 0.01 -22.66
N LEU A 330 24.44 0.31 -21.87
CA LEU A 330 24.46 1.46 -20.97
C LEU A 330 25.06 2.69 -21.65
N ASP A 331 24.89 3.88 -21.04
CA ASP A 331 25.48 5.12 -21.58
C ASP A 331 27.00 5.10 -21.64
N SER A 332 27.67 4.31 -20.78
CA SER A 332 29.13 4.07 -20.81
C SER A 332 29.58 3.12 -21.90
N GLU A 333 28.72 2.70 -22.80
CA GLU A 333 28.94 1.66 -23.80
C GLU A 333 29.18 0.25 -23.21
N LYS A 334 28.98 0.08 -21.91
CA LYS A 334 29.03 -1.25 -21.26
C LYS A 334 27.80 -2.05 -21.64
N GLN A 335 28.01 -3.27 -22.16
CA GLN A 335 26.95 -4.24 -22.47
C GLN A 335 26.62 -5.05 -21.20
N LEU A 336 25.36 -5.07 -20.78
CA LEU A 336 24.83 -6.02 -19.81
C LEU A 336 24.13 -7.16 -20.58
N GLU A 337 24.77 -8.31 -20.61
CA GLU A 337 24.16 -9.50 -21.21
C GLU A 337 23.09 -10.07 -20.27
N ALA A 338 21.96 -10.47 -20.83
CA ALA A 338 20.85 -11.07 -20.11
C ALA A 338 20.16 -12.17 -20.91
N ASP A 339 19.70 -13.20 -20.23
CA ASP A 339 18.72 -14.15 -20.74
C ASP A 339 17.30 -13.71 -20.38
N ILE A 340 17.18 -13.05 -19.20
CA ILE A 340 15.91 -12.57 -18.65
C ILE A 340 16.10 -11.14 -18.13
N ILE A 341 15.17 -10.26 -18.46
CA ILE A 341 15.11 -8.90 -17.92
C ILE A 341 13.83 -8.76 -17.11
N ILE A 342 13.97 -8.25 -15.87
CA ILE A 342 12.86 -8.02 -14.95
C ILE A 342 12.70 -6.52 -14.74
N THR A 343 11.56 -5.96 -15.18
CA THR A 343 11.25 -4.53 -15.04
C THR A 343 10.63 -4.23 -13.68
N ALA A 344 11.47 -4.19 -12.63
CA ALA A 344 11.07 -3.81 -11.26
C ALA A 344 10.98 -2.27 -11.12
N THR A 345 10.39 -1.61 -12.12
CA THR A 345 10.41 -0.15 -12.32
C THR A 345 9.25 0.59 -11.64
N GLY A 346 8.47 -0.13 -10.85
CA GLY A 346 7.43 0.43 -10.00
C GLY A 346 6.01 0.10 -10.44
N LEU A 347 5.05 0.75 -9.79
CA LEU A 347 3.63 0.49 -9.94
C LEU A 347 2.92 1.71 -10.52
N LYS A 348 1.76 1.47 -11.14
CA LYS A 348 0.81 2.54 -11.51
C LYS A 348 -0.14 2.79 -10.35
N VAL A 349 -0.28 4.05 -9.95
CA VAL A 349 -1.27 4.45 -8.94
C VAL A 349 -2.63 4.58 -9.61
N GLN A 350 -3.66 4.03 -8.97
CA GLN A 350 -5.05 4.13 -9.40
C GLN A 350 -5.96 4.25 -8.17
N MET A 351 -6.60 5.40 -8.02
CA MET A 351 -7.56 5.61 -6.94
C MET A 351 -8.86 4.84 -7.20
N PHE A 352 -9.47 4.36 -6.11
CA PHE A 352 -10.79 3.73 -6.08
C PHE A 352 -10.95 2.54 -7.05
N GLY A 353 -9.85 1.82 -7.33
CA GLY A 353 -9.86 0.71 -8.29
C GLY A 353 -10.21 1.12 -9.72
N GLY A 354 -10.14 2.43 -10.04
CA GLY A 354 -10.51 3.00 -11.33
C GLY A 354 -12.01 3.17 -11.54
N MET A 355 -12.79 3.15 -10.45
CA MET A 355 -14.22 3.41 -10.47
C MET A 355 -14.51 4.88 -10.82
N GLU A 356 -15.52 5.10 -11.65
CA GLU A 356 -16.07 6.45 -11.88
C GLU A 356 -16.94 6.90 -10.70
N LEU A 357 -16.75 8.14 -10.25
CA LEU A 357 -17.51 8.75 -9.16
C LEU A 357 -18.40 9.86 -9.69
N LEU A 358 -19.71 9.77 -9.43
CA LEU A 358 -20.69 10.75 -9.89
C LEU A 358 -21.55 11.25 -8.71
N LYS A 359 -22.05 12.50 -8.85
CA LYS A 359 -23.04 13.10 -7.95
C LYS A 359 -24.08 13.80 -8.79
N ASP A 360 -25.36 13.38 -8.66
CA ASP A 360 -26.47 13.90 -9.44
C ASP A 360 -26.13 13.92 -10.95
N ASP A 361 -25.65 12.76 -11.44
CA ASP A 361 -25.22 12.47 -12.81
C ASP A 361 -24.00 13.27 -13.34
N LYS A 362 -23.40 14.11 -12.50
CA LYS A 362 -22.19 14.85 -12.83
C LYS A 362 -20.96 14.13 -12.30
N LYS A 363 -19.95 13.95 -13.15
CA LYS A 363 -18.66 13.33 -12.76
C LYS A 363 -17.93 14.21 -11.75
N ILE A 364 -17.47 13.57 -10.67
CA ILE A 364 -16.60 14.21 -9.68
C ILE A 364 -15.15 14.05 -10.12
N ASP A 365 -14.46 15.16 -10.31
CA ASP A 365 -13.00 15.15 -10.46
C ASP A 365 -12.33 15.07 -9.09
N VAL A 366 -11.83 13.89 -8.77
CA VAL A 366 -11.17 13.58 -7.49
C VAL A 366 -9.95 14.48 -7.25
N SER A 367 -9.26 14.94 -8.30
CA SER A 367 -8.09 15.79 -8.19
C SER A 367 -8.41 17.22 -7.68
N ASN A 368 -9.68 17.61 -7.73
CA ASN A 368 -10.16 18.88 -7.21
C ASN A 368 -10.74 18.77 -5.79
N GLN A 369 -10.85 17.54 -5.25
CA GLN A 369 -11.36 17.32 -3.91
C GLN A 369 -10.24 17.39 -2.86
N HIS A 370 -10.63 17.71 -1.60
CA HIS A 370 -9.71 17.77 -0.46
C HIS A 370 -9.99 16.63 0.52
N ALA A 371 -8.92 16.02 1.04
CA ALA A 371 -9.02 14.94 1.99
C ALA A 371 -9.34 15.46 3.40
N PHE A 372 -10.52 15.16 3.91
CA PHE A 372 -10.91 15.45 5.28
C PHE A 372 -10.42 14.34 6.21
N LYS A 373 -9.46 14.68 7.10
CA LYS A 373 -8.77 13.74 8.03
C LYS A 373 -8.14 12.52 7.34
N GLY A 374 -8.02 12.53 5.99
CA GLY A 374 -7.63 11.36 5.21
C GLY A 374 -8.66 10.23 5.19
N VAL A 375 -9.93 10.51 5.51
CA VAL A 375 -11.03 9.53 5.63
C VAL A 375 -12.19 9.83 4.68
N MET A 376 -12.42 11.09 4.34
CA MET A 376 -13.50 11.53 3.44
C MET A 376 -12.94 12.50 2.39
N LEU A 377 -13.73 12.79 1.36
CA LEU A 377 -13.44 13.81 0.35
C LEU A 377 -14.43 14.97 0.49
N SER A 378 -13.96 16.21 0.27
CA SER A 378 -14.83 17.39 0.26
C SER A 378 -15.97 17.21 -0.74
N ASP A 379 -17.15 17.70 -0.40
CA ASP A 379 -18.37 17.74 -1.23
C ASP A 379 -18.90 16.38 -1.73
N VAL A 380 -18.33 15.26 -1.22
CA VAL A 380 -18.76 13.91 -1.56
C VAL A 380 -19.51 13.30 -0.37
N PRO A 381 -20.86 13.20 -0.44
CA PRO A 381 -21.66 12.76 0.69
C PRO A 381 -21.53 11.27 0.97
N ASN A 382 -21.52 10.88 2.26
CA ASN A 382 -21.52 9.48 2.70
C ASN A 382 -20.44 8.60 2.05
N PHE A 383 -19.28 9.20 1.73
CA PHE A 383 -18.18 8.54 1.03
C PHE A 383 -16.94 8.49 1.93
N PHE A 384 -16.45 7.29 2.20
CA PHE A 384 -15.30 7.05 3.05
C PHE A 384 -14.17 6.40 2.27
N VAL A 385 -12.93 6.66 2.69
CA VAL A 385 -11.72 6.15 2.03
C VAL A 385 -10.75 5.60 3.07
N ALA A 386 -10.19 4.43 2.82
CA ALA A 386 -9.09 3.86 3.58
C ALA A 386 -7.77 4.10 2.85
N ILE A 387 -6.95 5.01 3.37
CA ILE A 387 -5.59 5.27 2.90
C ILE A 387 -4.64 5.15 4.09
N GLY A 388 -3.55 4.40 3.93
CA GLY A 388 -2.54 4.18 4.95
C GLY A 388 -1.46 5.26 4.97
N TYR A 389 -0.42 5.03 5.78
CA TYR A 389 0.77 5.88 5.84
C TYR A 389 1.75 5.57 4.71
N THR A 390 2.54 6.57 4.32
CA THR A 390 3.69 6.39 3.42
C THR A 390 4.98 6.08 4.19
N ASN A 391 5.05 6.46 5.46
CA ASN A 391 6.23 6.34 6.34
C ASN A 391 6.05 5.34 7.49
N ALA A 392 4.96 4.60 7.53
CA ALA A 392 4.65 3.60 8.54
C ALA A 392 3.75 2.51 7.95
N SER A 393 3.46 1.48 8.74
CA SER A 393 2.58 0.38 8.32
C SER A 393 1.19 0.87 7.92
N TRP A 394 0.72 0.37 6.78
CA TRP A 394 -0.56 0.74 6.17
C TRP A 394 -1.77 0.58 7.11
N THR A 395 -1.81 -0.55 7.80
CA THR A 395 -2.93 -0.95 8.67
C THR A 395 -3.12 -0.02 9.87
N LEU A 396 -2.04 0.61 10.35
CA LEU A 396 -2.12 1.57 11.45
C LEU A 396 -3.12 2.70 11.16
N LYS A 397 -3.05 3.30 9.99
CA LYS A 397 -3.97 4.37 9.58
C LYS A 397 -5.34 3.82 9.21
N CYS A 398 -5.40 2.72 8.47
CA CYS A 398 -6.67 2.15 8.01
C CYS A 398 -7.56 1.68 9.18
N ASP A 399 -6.97 1.16 10.26
CA ASP A 399 -7.73 0.81 11.47
C ASP A 399 -8.29 2.04 12.18
N LEU A 400 -7.52 3.13 12.28
CA LEU A 400 -8.00 4.40 12.83
C LEU A 400 -9.11 5.02 11.96
N ASN A 401 -8.96 4.95 10.64
CA ASN A 401 -9.98 5.40 9.69
C ASN A 401 -11.30 4.64 9.92
N ALA A 402 -11.23 3.29 10.03
CA ALA A 402 -12.40 2.48 10.26
C ALA A 402 -13.09 2.78 11.63
N GLN A 403 -12.29 3.03 12.68
CA GLN A 403 -12.83 3.46 13.98
C GLN A 403 -13.54 4.82 13.87
N TYR A 404 -12.98 5.76 13.11
CA TYR A 404 -13.61 7.08 12.92
C TYR A 404 -14.88 6.99 12.07
N VAL A 405 -14.87 6.17 11.01
CA VAL A 405 -16.06 5.89 10.18
C VAL A 405 -17.21 5.34 11.05
N THR A 406 -16.93 4.32 11.87
CA THR A 406 -17.98 3.77 12.77
C THR A 406 -18.49 4.79 13.78
N LYS A 407 -17.65 5.72 14.24
CA LYS A 407 -18.04 6.83 15.11
C LYS A 407 -18.98 7.80 14.38
N ILE A 408 -18.69 8.17 13.13
CA ILE A 408 -19.60 9.00 12.29
C ILE A 408 -20.94 8.30 12.11
N LEU A 409 -20.95 7.02 11.76
CA LEU A 409 -22.18 6.24 11.54
C LEU A 409 -23.06 6.20 12.80
N ASN A 410 -22.46 6.00 13.98
CA ASN A 410 -23.18 6.04 15.24
C ASN A 410 -23.70 7.45 15.56
N TYR A 411 -22.91 8.49 15.27
CA TYR A 411 -23.34 9.88 15.47
C TYR A 411 -24.56 10.24 14.59
N LEU A 412 -24.52 9.83 13.32
CA LEU A 412 -25.65 9.97 12.39
C LEU A 412 -26.91 9.28 12.95
N LYS A 413 -26.78 8.02 13.44
CA LYS A 413 -27.88 7.24 13.99
C LYS A 413 -28.48 7.91 15.23
N ILE A 414 -27.66 8.34 16.18
CA ILE A 414 -28.10 8.93 17.44
C ILE A 414 -28.84 10.26 17.20
N ASN A 415 -28.43 11.04 16.22
CA ASN A 415 -29.00 12.35 15.93
C ASN A 415 -30.02 12.34 14.78
N ASN A 416 -30.43 11.17 14.30
CA ASN A 416 -31.37 11.00 13.17
C ASN A 416 -30.96 11.69 11.87
N PHE A 417 -29.64 11.84 11.65
CA PHE A 417 -29.11 12.33 10.38
C PHE A 417 -28.96 11.19 9.36
N THR A 418 -29.08 11.53 8.09
CA THR A 418 -28.98 10.56 6.99
C THR A 418 -27.76 10.78 6.10
N VAL A 419 -27.20 11.98 6.12
CA VAL A 419 -26.09 12.39 5.28
C VAL A 419 -25.02 13.07 6.10
N CYS A 420 -23.76 12.76 5.81
CA CYS A 420 -22.60 13.52 6.24
C CYS A 420 -21.76 13.91 5.03
N VAL A 421 -21.34 15.16 4.94
CA VAL A 421 -20.51 15.68 3.86
C VAL A 421 -19.52 16.71 4.40
N PRO A 422 -18.20 16.54 4.13
CA PRO A 422 -17.23 17.56 4.46
C PRO A 422 -17.33 18.73 3.46
N GLU A 423 -17.29 19.96 3.94
CA GLU A 423 -17.28 21.17 3.10
C GLU A 423 -15.94 21.89 3.31
N PHE A 424 -15.16 22.06 2.22
CA PHE A 424 -13.83 22.69 2.28
C PHE A 424 -13.94 24.20 2.27
N ASP A 425 -13.24 24.85 3.18
CA ASP A 425 -13.19 26.30 3.30
C ASP A 425 -12.08 26.87 2.39
N HIS A 426 -12.44 27.26 1.18
CA HIS A 426 -11.52 27.81 0.18
C HIS A 426 -10.94 29.18 0.55
N GLU A 427 -11.59 29.93 1.43
CA GLU A 427 -11.14 31.26 1.83
C GLU A 427 -10.05 31.20 2.90
N ASN A 428 -10.19 30.29 3.86
CA ASN A 428 -9.35 30.27 5.06
C ASN A 428 -8.32 29.13 5.08
N ILE A 429 -8.37 28.17 4.13
CA ILE A 429 -7.50 26.98 4.10
C ILE A 429 -6.76 26.91 2.76
N LYS A 430 -5.43 26.94 2.85
CA LYS A 430 -4.58 26.81 1.66
C LYS A 430 -4.52 25.37 1.18
N THR A 431 -4.63 25.20 -0.12
CA THR A 431 -4.52 23.89 -0.77
C THR A 431 -3.06 23.45 -0.91
N GLU A 432 -2.79 22.19 -0.55
CA GLU A 432 -1.50 21.54 -0.70
C GLU A 432 -1.64 20.17 -1.42
N ARG A 433 -0.51 19.61 -1.87
CA ARG A 433 -0.48 18.23 -2.37
C ARG A 433 -0.84 17.27 -1.25
N LEU A 434 -1.58 16.19 -1.55
CA LEU A 434 -1.97 15.19 -0.56
C LEU A 434 -0.77 14.52 0.12
N LEU A 435 0.28 14.23 -0.66
CA LEU A 435 1.49 13.57 -0.19
C LEU A 435 2.73 14.40 -0.56
N ASN A 436 3.48 14.82 0.45
CA ASN A 436 4.82 15.38 0.30
C ASN A 436 5.84 14.24 0.29
N PHE A 437 5.90 13.51 -0.83
CA PHE A 437 6.75 12.35 -0.98
C PHE A 437 7.24 12.25 -2.42
N ASP A 438 8.56 12.31 -2.61
CA ASP A 438 9.17 12.47 -3.94
C ASP A 438 9.44 11.15 -4.68
N ALA A 439 8.79 10.06 -4.29
CA ALA A 439 8.86 8.82 -5.05
C ALA A 439 8.21 8.99 -6.43
N GLY A 440 8.89 8.50 -7.48
CA GLY A 440 8.49 8.74 -8.87
C GLY A 440 7.06 8.32 -9.20
N TYR A 441 6.54 7.23 -8.59
CA TYR A 441 5.16 6.80 -8.80
C TYR A 441 4.13 7.76 -8.18
N ILE A 442 4.46 8.43 -7.06
CA ILE A 442 3.61 9.45 -6.45
C ILE A 442 3.64 10.74 -7.29
N LEU A 443 4.82 11.16 -7.74
CA LEU A 443 4.93 12.35 -8.59
C LEU A 443 4.10 12.21 -9.87
N ARG A 444 4.12 11.04 -10.51
CA ARG A 444 3.26 10.75 -11.67
C ARG A 444 1.77 10.77 -11.33
N ALA A 445 1.41 10.39 -10.09
CA ALA A 445 0.03 10.31 -9.65
C ALA A 445 -0.57 11.63 -9.17
N ASN A 446 0.25 12.63 -8.82
CA ASN A 446 -0.21 13.90 -8.23
C ASN A 446 -1.31 14.62 -9.03
N LYS A 447 -1.34 14.42 -10.35
CA LYS A 447 -2.33 15.07 -11.24
C LYS A 447 -3.76 14.51 -11.09
N PHE A 448 -3.93 13.34 -10.45
CA PHE A 448 -5.24 12.70 -10.24
C PHE A 448 -5.51 12.27 -8.79
N LEU A 449 -4.57 12.54 -7.88
CA LEU A 449 -4.80 12.40 -6.45
C LEU A 449 -5.59 13.58 -5.89
N PRO A 450 -6.41 13.40 -4.86
CA PRO A 450 -7.02 14.52 -4.16
C PRO A 450 -5.95 15.39 -3.49
N LYS A 451 -6.35 16.55 -3.06
CA LYS A 451 -5.51 17.53 -2.35
C LYS A 451 -5.69 17.42 -0.84
N GLN A 452 -4.91 18.18 -0.10
CA GLN A 452 -5.12 18.41 1.33
C GLN A 452 -5.09 19.91 1.63
N GLY A 453 -5.49 20.29 2.84
CA GLY A 453 -5.30 21.64 3.35
C GLY A 453 -4.01 21.77 4.15
N ASP A 454 -3.61 22.99 4.47
CA ASP A 454 -2.44 23.33 5.27
C ASP A 454 -2.64 23.12 6.79
N LYS A 455 -3.89 23.01 7.26
CA LYS A 455 -4.25 22.85 8.68
C LYS A 455 -5.33 21.78 8.93
N SER A 456 -5.43 21.32 10.17
CA SER A 456 -6.49 20.40 10.61
C SER A 456 -7.89 21.03 10.41
N PRO A 457 -8.91 20.25 10.03
CA PRO A 457 -8.94 18.78 9.82
C PRO A 457 -8.53 18.33 8.40
N TRP A 458 -8.10 19.26 7.56
CA TRP A 458 -7.80 19.04 6.15
C TRP A 458 -6.35 18.63 5.89
N LYS A 459 -5.46 18.78 6.89
CA LYS A 459 -4.08 18.30 6.83
C LYS A 459 -4.02 16.80 7.14
N VAL A 460 -3.46 16.03 6.23
CA VAL A 460 -3.23 14.59 6.41
C VAL A 460 -1.86 14.39 7.03
N TYR A 461 -1.84 14.16 8.34
CA TYR A 461 -0.60 13.95 9.07
C TYR A 461 -0.07 12.54 8.83
N GLN A 462 1.23 12.42 8.57
CA GLN A 462 1.95 11.14 8.51
C GLN A 462 2.47 10.77 9.91
N ASN A 463 1.57 10.81 10.91
CA ASN A 463 1.91 10.64 12.33
C ASN A 463 0.81 9.90 13.08
N TYR A 464 1.12 8.66 13.49
CA TYR A 464 0.17 7.79 14.16
C TYR A 464 -0.40 8.38 15.47
N ILE A 465 0.43 9.06 16.27
CA ILE A 465 -0.02 9.62 17.57
C ILE A 465 -1.02 10.75 17.35
N ARG A 466 -0.75 11.67 16.42
CA ARG A 466 -1.70 12.75 16.07
C ARG A 466 -3.01 12.19 15.53
N ASP A 467 -2.92 11.18 14.66
CA ASP A 467 -4.11 10.54 14.09
C ASP A 467 -4.89 9.73 15.14
N LEU A 468 -4.21 9.10 16.08
CA LEU A 468 -4.85 8.43 17.22
C LEU A 468 -5.74 9.38 18.00
N PHE A 469 -5.23 10.58 18.35
CA PHE A 469 -6.02 11.59 19.05
C PHE A 469 -7.13 12.17 18.16
N SER A 470 -6.85 12.48 16.91
CA SER A 470 -7.82 13.08 15.99
C SER A 470 -8.95 12.12 15.57
N LEU A 471 -8.64 10.85 15.30
CA LEU A 471 -9.60 9.89 14.75
C LEU A 471 -10.25 9.02 15.85
N LYS A 472 -9.43 8.43 16.73
CA LYS A 472 -9.97 7.53 17.75
C LYS A 472 -10.59 8.29 18.92
N TYR A 473 -9.96 9.33 19.42
CA TYR A 473 -10.43 10.08 20.58
C TYR A 473 -11.16 11.39 20.21
N GLY A 474 -10.92 11.95 19.02
CA GLY A 474 -11.61 13.14 18.54
C GLY A 474 -13.12 12.94 18.34
N LYS A 475 -13.87 14.03 18.35
CA LYS A 475 -15.33 14.03 18.16
C LYS A 475 -15.70 13.68 16.70
N ALA A 476 -16.89 13.09 16.50
CA ALA A 476 -17.49 12.94 15.18
C ALA A 476 -17.96 14.29 14.62
N SER A 477 -18.56 15.13 15.47
CA SER A 477 -18.96 16.49 15.11
C SER A 477 -17.74 17.38 14.84
N ASN A 478 -17.81 18.13 13.75
CA ASN A 478 -16.78 19.09 13.33
C ASN A 478 -17.44 20.19 12.49
N GLU A 479 -16.96 21.42 12.58
CA GLU A 479 -17.52 22.57 11.84
C GLU A 479 -17.55 22.39 10.32
N TYR A 480 -16.54 21.68 9.77
CA TYR A 480 -16.43 21.38 8.32
C TYR A 480 -17.18 20.09 7.92
N LEU A 481 -17.68 19.28 8.84
CA LEU A 481 -18.44 18.08 8.53
C LEU A 481 -19.92 18.34 8.78
N LYS A 482 -20.65 18.58 7.70
CA LYS A 482 -22.09 18.89 7.75
C LYS A 482 -22.90 17.61 7.81
N TYR A 483 -23.91 17.62 8.69
CA TYR A 483 -24.87 16.54 8.89
C TYR A 483 -26.27 17.01 8.51
N LYS A 484 -27.00 16.16 7.76
CA LYS A 484 -28.35 16.46 7.24
C LYS A 484 -29.29 15.25 7.40
#